data_e3965e14eb4595f31feadbec90811332
#
_entry.id   e3965e14eb4595f31feadbec90811332
#
_cell.length_a   1.000
_cell.length_b   1.000
_cell.length_c   1.000
_cell.angle_alpha   90.00
_cell.angle_beta   90.00
_cell.angle_gamma   90.00
#
_symmetry.space_group_name_H-M   'P 1'
#
loop_
_entity.id
_entity.type
_entity.pdbx_description
1 polymer ?
#
loop_
_entity_poly.entity_id
_entity_poly.type
_entity_poly.pdbx_seq_one_letter_code
_entity_poly.pdbx_strand_id
1 'polypeptide(L)'
;MGEISPAPDNLLNRDFSAHEPNKKWLTDITEFQIPAGKVYLSPMIDCFDGMVVSWSIGTRPDAELVNTMLDAAIETVTATGGRPVVHSDRGGHYRWLGWLSRIADAKLVRSMSRKGCSPDNAACESFFGRLKNELFYPRDWLSTSIEEFIAAVDAYIRWYNESRIKASLGLRSPIQYRKNLGIAA
;
A
#
# COMPACT_ATOMS: atom_id res chain seq x y z
N MET A 1 -6.60 -25.45 5.75
CA MET A 1 -5.42 -24.56 5.84
C MET A 1 -4.64 -24.75 4.56
N GLY A 2 -4.53 -23.73 3.72
CA GLY A 2 -3.70 -23.80 2.52
C GLY A 2 -2.22 -23.85 2.88
N GLU A 3 -1.44 -24.60 2.11
CA GLU A 3 0.00 -24.69 2.27
C GLU A 3 0.63 -23.29 2.11
N ILE A 4 1.39 -22.85 3.12
CA ILE A 4 2.05 -21.55 3.07
C ILE A 4 3.31 -21.69 2.22
N SER A 5 3.38 -20.98 1.10
CA SER A 5 4.54 -21.02 0.19
C SER A 5 5.82 -20.52 0.88
N PRO A 6 7.01 -20.97 0.42
CA PRO A 6 8.28 -20.39 0.85
C PRO A 6 8.28 -18.86 0.62
N ALA A 7 8.94 -18.11 1.52
CA ALA A 7 9.12 -16.69 1.33
C ALA A 7 10.22 -16.46 0.26
N PRO A 8 9.98 -15.60 -0.73
CA PRO A 8 11.01 -15.19 -1.68
C PRO A 8 12.08 -14.31 -1.01
N ASP A 9 13.17 -14.09 -1.73
CA ASP A 9 14.25 -13.22 -1.28
C ASP A 9 13.82 -11.75 -1.19
N ASN A 10 14.52 -10.99 -0.36
CA ASN A 10 14.40 -9.54 -0.31
C ASN A 10 15.16 -8.91 -1.48
N LEU A 11 14.44 -8.52 -2.53
CA LEU A 11 15.03 -7.93 -3.72
C LEU A 11 15.27 -6.42 -3.59
N LEU A 12 14.55 -5.73 -2.68
CA LEU A 12 14.69 -4.29 -2.49
C LEU A 12 15.93 -3.91 -1.68
N ASN A 13 16.32 -4.75 -0.72
CA ASN A 13 17.48 -4.50 0.15
C ASN A 13 17.46 -3.10 0.77
N ARG A 14 16.27 -2.63 1.21
CA ARG A 14 16.01 -1.30 1.78
C ARG A 14 16.18 -0.13 0.81
N ASP A 15 16.36 -0.38 -0.48
CA ASP A 15 16.26 0.65 -1.52
C ASP A 15 14.79 0.86 -1.91
N PHE A 16 14.13 1.80 -1.21
CA PHE A 16 12.74 2.20 -1.43
C PHE A 16 12.63 3.38 -2.39
N SER A 17 13.57 3.53 -3.31
CA SER A 17 13.55 4.52 -4.37
C SER A 17 13.37 3.86 -5.73
N ALA A 18 12.79 4.60 -6.66
CA ALA A 18 12.68 4.20 -8.06
C ALA A 18 12.79 5.43 -8.96
N HIS A 19 13.36 5.26 -10.16
CA HIS A 19 13.51 6.34 -11.13
C HIS A 19 12.28 6.52 -12.04
N GLU A 20 11.39 5.54 -12.05
CA GLU A 20 10.17 5.52 -12.84
C GLU A 20 9.03 4.93 -12.03
N PRO A 21 7.78 5.32 -12.30
CA PRO A 21 6.63 4.71 -11.65
C PRO A 21 6.49 3.23 -12.02
N ASN A 22 5.84 2.50 -11.15
CA ASN A 22 5.51 1.07 -11.36
C ASN A 22 6.73 0.15 -11.52
N LYS A 23 7.84 0.47 -10.87
CA LYS A 23 9.01 -0.41 -10.80
C LYS A 23 9.07 -1.18 -9.48
N LYS A 24 8.78 -0.51 -8.37
CA LYS A 24 8.79 -1.08 -7.03
C LYS A 24 7.54 -0.63 -6.29
N TRP A 25 6.77 -1.59 -5.81
CA TRP A 25 5.60 -1.37 -4.99
C TRP A 25 5.79 -1.96 -3.59
N LEU A 26 5.27 -1.28 -2.59
CA LEU A 26 5.26 -1.71 -1.21
C LEU A 26 3.84 -1.94 -0.75
N THR A 27 3.63 -2.97 0.07
CA THR A 27 2.34 -3.22 0.71
C THR A 27 2.52 -3.77 2.11
N ASP A 28 1.60 -3.43 2.99
CA ASP A 28 1.46 -3.94 4.34
C ASP A 28 0.04 -3.66 4.83
N ILE A 29 -0.33 -4.16 5.99
CA ILE A 29 -1.63 -3.88 6.63
C ILE A 29 -1.39 -3.06 7.89
N THR A 30 -2.20 -2.02 8.10
CA THR A 30 -2.27 -1.32 9.37
C THR A 30 -3.65 -1.40 10.00
N GLU A 31 -3.69 -1.44 11.33
CA GLU A 31 -4.92 -1.48 12.13
C GLU A 31 -5.19 -0.12 12.75
N PHE A 32 -6.47 0.24 12.81
CA PHE A 32 -7.01 1.35 13.59
C PHE A 32 -8.02 0.80 14.60
N GLN A 33 -7.91 1.22 15.84
CA GLN A 33 -8.89 0.93 16.88
C GLN A 33 -9.67 2.19 17.21
N ILE A 34 -10.97 2.20 16.88
CA ILE A 34 -11.90 3.23 17.32
C ILE A 34 -12.92 2.62 18.28
N PRO A 35 -13.70 3.42 19.03
CA PRO A 35 -14.71 2.88 19.95
C PRO A 35 -15.72 1.95 19.29
N ALA A 36 -16.08 2.21 18.01
CA ALA A 36 -17.00 1.37 17.26
C ALA A 36 -16.41 0.03 16.83
N GLY A 37 -15.08 -0.15 16.82
CA GLY A 37 -14.42 -1.39 16.46
C GLY A 37 -13.07 -1.21 15.76
N LYS A 38 -12.58 -2.27 15.15
CA LYS A 38 -11.32 -2.28 14.41
C LYS A 38 -11.54 -2.07 12.91
N VAL A 39 -10.67 -1.30 12.30
CA VAL A 39 -10.61 -1.09 10.85
C VAL A 39 -9.18 -1.34 10.37
N TYR A 40 -9.05 -1.96 9.22
CA TYR A 40 -7.78 -2.33 8.60
C TYR A 40 -7.65 -1.65 7.24
N LEU A 41 -6.46 -1.16 6.96
CA LEU A 41 -6.08 -0.58 5.67
C LEU A 41 -4.97 -1.41 5.05
N SER A 42 -5.16 -1.80 3.79
CA SER A 42 -4.13 -2.44 2.95
C SER A 42 -3.89 -1.57 1.72
N PRO A 43 -2.81 -0.78 1.68
CA PRO A 43 -2.45 0.03 0.53
C PRO A 43 -1.37 -0.63 -0.33
N MET A 44 -1.30 -0.25 -1.60
CA MET A 44 -0.15 -0.45 -2.48
C MET A 44 0.51 0.90 -2.75
N ILE A 45 1.79 1.04 -2.42
CA ILE A 45 2.53 2.31 -2.49
C ILE A 45 3.63 2.20 -3.53
N ASP A 46 3.70 3.17 -4.44
CA ASP A 46 4.76 3.24 -5.44
C ASP A 46 6.00 3.92 -4.85
N CYS A 47 7.15 3.26 -4.93
CA CYS A 47 8.43 3.80 -4.46
C CYS A 47 8.92 5.00 -5.28
N PHE A 48 8.37 5.26 -6.46
CA PHE A 48 8.78 6.38 -7.30
C PHE A 48 8.49 7.73 -6.64
N ASP A 49 7.29 7.92 -6.14
CA ASP A 49 6.82 9.20 -5.59
C ASP A 49 6.03 9.05 -4.28
N GLY A 50 5.81 7.81 -3.85
CA GLY A 50 5.00 7.48 -2.68
C GLY A 50 3.50 7.56 -2.93
N MET A 51 3.05 7.61 -4.18
CA MET A 51 1.63 7.54 -4.51
C MET A 51 1.02 6.24 -4.02
N VAL A 52 -0.15 6.30 -3.43
CA VAL A 52 -0.95 5.12 -3.11
C VAL A 52 -1.70 4.70 -4.36
N VAL A 53 -1.21 3.65 -5.01
CA VAL A 53 -1.70 3.16 -6.31
C VAL A 53 -3.10 2.57 -6.20
N SER A 54 -3.32 1.81 -5.13
CA SER A 54 -4.61 1.22 -4.78
C SER A 54 -4.68 1.00 -3.27
N TRP A 55 -5.87 0.82 -2.73
CA TRP A 55 -6.10 0.50 -1.33
C TRP A 55 -7.42 -0.21 -1.12
N SER A 56 -7.47 -1.02 -0.07
CA SER A 56 -8.67 -1.62 0.48
C SER A 56 -8.79 -1.28 1.96
N ILE A 57 -10.01 -1.03 2.41
CA ILE A 57 -10.32 -0.73 3.81
C ILE A 57 -11.43 -1.68 4.24
N GLY A 58 -11.28 -2.34 5.37
CA GLY A 58 -12.25 -3.31 5.84
C GLY A 58 -12.17 -3.54 7.35
N THR A 59 -13.03 -4.42 7.84
CA THR A 59 -13.12 -4.76 9.27
C THR A 59 -12.38 -6.04 9.63
N ARG A 60 -11.74 -6.68 8.66
CA ARG A 60 -10.97 -7.93 8.84
C ARG A 60 -9.66 -7.86 8.08
N PRO A 61 -8.55 -8.30 8.68
CA PRO A 61 -7.26 -8.41 7.99
C PRO A 61 -7.17 -9.80 7.32
N ASP A 62 -7.99 -10.03 6.31
CA ASP A 62 -8.14 -11.33 5.64
C ASP A 62 -7.62 -11.32 4.20
N ALA A 63 -7.77 -12.46 3.53
CA ALA A 63 -7.33 -12.62 2.13
C ALA A 63 -8.10 -11.69 1.18
N GLU A 64 -9.39 -11.44 1.44
CA GLU A 64 -10.21 -10.55 0.61
C GLU A 64 -9.65 -9.13 0.62
N LEU A 65 -9.28 -8.61 1.79
CA LEU A 65 -8.72 -7.27 1.93
C LEU A 65 -7.49 -7.07 1.04
N VAL A 66 -6.52 -7.96 1.11
CA VAL A 66 -5.26 -7.84 0.35
C VAL A 66 -5.45 -8.16 -1.13
N ASN A 67 -6.28 -9.14 -1.46
CA ASN A 67 -6.51 -9.55 -2.85
C ASN A 67 -7.29 -8.49 -3.63
N THR A 68 -8.30 -7.87 -3.04
CA THR A 68 -9.05 -6.76 -3.65
C THR A 68 -8.12 -5.57 -3.95
N MET A 69 -7.26 -5.22 -3.01
CA MET A 69 -6.25 -4.18 -3.19
C MET A 69 -5.28 -4.53 -4.33
N LEU A 70 -4.80 -5.78 -4.39
CA LEU A 70 -3.88 -6.22 -5.43
C LEU A 70 -4.53 -6.23 -6.81
N ASP A 71 -5.77 -6.69 -6.94
CA ASP A 71 -6.50 -6.68 -8.20
C ASP A 71 -6.61 -5.25 -8.76
N ALA A 72 -6.98 -4.28 -7.92
CA ALA A 72 -7.04 -2.88 -8.32
C ALA A 72 -5.66 -2.32 -8.71
N ALA A 73 -4.58 -2.69 -8.00
CA ALA A 73 -3.23 -2.28 -8.36
C ALA A 73 -2.81 -2.85 -9.73
N ILE A 74 -3.09 -4.12 -9.99
CA ILE A 74 -2.78 -4.79 -11.26
C ILE A 74 -3.48 -4.09 -12.43
N GLU A 75 -4.73 -3.67 -12.27
CA GLU A 75 -5.46 -2.93 -13.30
C GLU A 75 -4.72 -1.67 -13.75
N THR A 76 -4.05 -0.98 -12.85
CA THR A 76 -3.32 0.28 -13.17
C THR A 76 -2.14 0.06 -14.12
N VAL A 77 -1.57 -1.13 -14.17
CA VAL A 77 -0.39 -1.45 -14.99
C VAL A 77 -0.70 -2.38 -16.17
N THR A 78 -1.89 -2.95 -16.24
CA THR A 78 -2.28 -3.90 -17.30
C THR A 78 -2.16 -3.26 -18.69
N ALA A 79 -2.62 -2.01 -18.84
CA ALA A 79 -2.60 -1.30 -20.12
C ALA A 79 -1.17 -0.96 -20.58
N THR A 80 -0.23 -0.78 -19.66
CA THR A 80 1.15 -0.38 -19.96
C THR A 80 2.13 -1.58 -20.02
N GLY A 81 1.67 -2.77 -19.64
CA GLY A 81 2.52 -3.96 -19.52
C GLY A 81 3.56 -3.88 -18.40
N GLY A 82 3.36 -2.98 -17.43
CA GLY A 82 4.24 -2.81 -16.27
C GLY A 82 4.33 -4.07 -15.41
N ARG A 83 5.51 -4.37 -14.90
CA ARG A 83 5.78 -5.55 -14.05
C ARG A 83 6.54 -5.13 -12.78
N PRO A 84 5.90 -4.39 -11.87
CA PRO A 84 6.56 -3.97 -10.64
C PRO A 84 7.00 -5.15 -9.77
N VAL A 85 8.07 -4.92 -9.00
CA VAL A 85 8.42 -5.78 -7.87
C VAL A 85 7.49 -5.40 -6.73
N VAL A 86 6.73 -6.36 -6.22
CA VAL A 86 5.81 -6.19 -5.09
C VAL A 86 6.49 -6.68 -3.81
N HIS A 87 6.82 -5.75 -2.93
CA HIS A 87 7.48 -6.03 -1.65
C HIS A 87 6.48 -5.98 -0.50
N SER A 88 6.51 -7.01 0.33
CA SER A 88 5.71 -7.13 1.55
C SER A 88 6.54 -7.64 2.72
N ASP A 89 5.97 -7.62 3.92
CA ASP A 89 6.46 -8.41 5.02
C ASP A 89 6.20 -9.91 4.79
N ARG A 90 6.51 -10.74 5.78
CA ARG A 90 6.28 -12.20 5.73
C ARG A 90 4.89 -12.63 6.20
N GLY A 91 3.94 -11.73 6.26
CA GLY A 91 2.56 -12.02 6.65
C GLY A 91 1.95 -13.16 5.83
N GLY A 92 1.12 -13.99 6.48
CA GLY A 92 0.49 -15.15 5.84
C GLY A 92 -0.32 -14.77 4.60
N HIS A 93 -0.95 -13.59 4.61
CA HIS A 93 -1.76 -13.08 3.50
C HIS A 93 -1.01 -13.05 2.17
N TYR A 94 0.29 -12.71 2.19
CA TYR A 94 1.15 -12.60 1.01
C TYR A 94 1.80 -13.92 0.59
N ARG A 95 1.42 -15.02 1.26
CA ARG A 95 1.92 -16.38 1.02
C ARG A 95 0.79 -17.37 0.71
N TRP A 96 -0.45 -16.91 0.72
CA TRP A 96 -1.62 -17.70 0.39
C TRP A 96 -1.83 -17.81 -1.13
N LEU A 97 -2.47 -18.89 -1.55
CA LEU A 97 -2.66 -19.22 -2.96
C LEU A 97 -3.33 -18.11 -3.76
N GLY A 98 -4.35 -17.45 -3.20
CA GLY A 98 -5.05 -16.36 -3.89
C GLY A 98 -4.17 -15.16 -4.23
N TRP A 99 -3.24 -14.80 -3.35
CA TRP A 99 -2.22 -13.77 -3.61
C TRP A 99 -1.23 -14.23 -4.66
N LEU A 100 -0.71 -15.46 -4.51
CA LEU A 100 0.32 -16.02 -5.40
C LEU A 100 -0.16 -16.18 -6.83
N SER A 101 -1.40 -16.64 -7.04
CA SER A 101 -1.98 -16.77 -8.39
C SER A 101 -2.09 -15.42 -9.09
N ARG A 102 -2.57 -14.39 -8.40
CA ARG A 102 -2.66 -13.02 -8.95
C ARG A 102 -1.31 -12.45 -9.37
N ILE A 103 -0.31 -12.61 -8.50
CA ILE A 103 1.06 -12.18 -8.80
C ILE A 103 1.61 -12.92 -10.03
N ALA A 104 1.41 -14.23 -10.10
CA ALA A 104 1.89 -15.05 -11.23
C ALA A 104 1.15 -14.71 -12.53
N ASP A 105 -0.16 -14.61 -12.51
CA ASP A 105 -0.98 -14.31 -13.69
C ASP A 105 -0.66 -12.93 -14.27
N ALA A 106 -0.43 -11.93 -13.40
CA ALA A 106 -0.01 -10.59 -13.79
C ALA A 106 1.50 -10.50 -14.11
N LYS A 107 2.25 -11.58 -13.94
CA LYS A 107 3.71 -11.66 -14.15
C LYS A 107 4.50 -10.64 -13.31
N LEU A 108 4.00 -10.34 -12.10
CA LEU A 108 4.69 -9.49 -11.15
C LEU A 108 5.79 -10.27 -10.42
N VAL A 109 6.74 -9.55 -9.85
CA VAL A 109 7.87 -10.14 -9.11
C VAL A 109 7.63 -9.96 -7.61
N ARG A 110 7.76 -11.04 -6.85
CA ARG A 110 7.63 -11.00 -5.38
C ARG A 110 8.95 -10.68 -4.70
N SER A 111 8.87 -9.86 -3.67
CA SER A 111 9.97 -9.59 -2.73
C SER A 111 9.41 -9.57 -1.32
N MET A 112 10.14 -10.10 -0.35
CA MET A 112 9.72 -10.09 1.06
C MET A 112 10.84 -9.63 1.97
N SER A 113 10.44 -8.95 3.07
CA SER A 113 11.34 -8.61 4.17
C SER A 113 12.01 -9.85 4.75
N ARG A 114 13.23 -9.71 5.25
CA ARG A 114 13.91 -10.77 5.99
C ARG A 114 13.18 -11.04 7.31
N LYS A 115 13.26 -12.27 7.80
CA LYS A 115 12.60 -12.66 9.05
C LYS A 115 13.10 -11.80 10.21
N GLY A 116 12.15 -11.15 10.92
CA GLY A 116 12.46 -10.31 12.08
C GLY A 116 13.19 -9.02 11.76
N CYS A 117 13.12 -8.54 10.51
CA CYS A 117 13.83 -7.35 10.05
C CYS A 117 12.85 -6.23 9.70
N SER A 118 12.35 -5.49 10.70
CA SER A 118 11.41 -4.38 10.51
C SER A 118 11.94 -3.26 9.60
N PRO A 119 13.24 -2.88 9.57
CA PRO A 119 13.74 -1.89 8.63
C PRO A 119 13.53 -2.25 7.16
N ASP A 120 13.31 -3.53 6.85
CA ASP A 120 13.04 -3.97 5.48
C ASP A 120 11.65 -3.53 4.95
N ASN A 121 10.79 -2.97 5.81
CA ASN A 121 9.47 -2.42 5.45
C ASN A 121 9.28 -0.96 5.93
N ALA A 122 10.36 -0.26 6.23
CA ALA A 122 10.34 1.06 6.85
C ALA A 122 9.57 2.13 6.06
N ALA A 123 9.57 2.07 4.73
CA ALA A 123 8.85 3.05 3.91
C ALA A 123 7.32 2.91 4.03
N CYS A 124 6.80 1.69 4.15
CA CYS A 124 5.39 1.45 4.42
C CYS A 124 4.99 1.93 5.82
N GLU A 125 5.82 1.62 6.83
CA GLU A 125 5.65 2.09 8.20
C GLU A 125 5.66 3.63 8.28
N SER A 126 6.50 4.29 7.48
CA SER A 126 6.56 5.76 7.39
C SER A 126 5.26 6.35 6.85
N PHE A 127 4.66 5.74 5.84
CA PHE A 127 3.35 6.15 5.33
C PHE A 127 2.27 6.00 6.40
N PHE A 128 2.21 4.85 7.08
CA PHE A 128 1.24 4.61 8.15
C PHE A 128 1.38 5.59 9.31
N GLY A 129 2.61 5.87 9.73
CA GLY A 129 2.88 6.86 10.77
C GLY A 129 2.36 8.25 10.41
N ARG A 130 2.57 8.66 9.16
CA ARG A 130 2.08 9.94 8.64
C ARG A 130 0.56 10.01 8.62
N LEU A 131 -0.10 8.99 8.08
CA LEU A 131 -1.56 8.90 8.06
C LEU A 131 -2.14 8.97 9.48
N LYS A 132 -1.57 8.23 10.42
CA LYS A 132 -2.01 8.24 11.81
C LYS A 132 -1.80 9.59 12.48
N ASN A 133 -0.68 10.23 12.25
CA ASN A 133 -0.38 11.56 12.82
C ASN A 133 -1.24 12.67 12.20
N GLU A 134 -1.58 12.59 10.95
CA GLU A 134 -2.33 13.64 10.25
C GLU A 134 -3.85 13.45 10.33
N LEU A 135 -4.34 12.21 10.35
CA LEU A 135 -5.76 11.89 10.37
C LEU A 135 -6.25 11.33 11.71
N PHE A 136 -5.57 10.30 12.22
CA PHE A 136 -6.11 9.46 13.28
C PHE A 136 -5.96 10.07 14.66
N TYR A 137 -4.76 10.41 15.08
CA TYR A 137 -4.50 10.91 16.43
C TYR A 137 -5.07 12.31 16.72
N PRO A 138 -5.15 13.26 15.76
CA PRO A 138 -5.68 14.59 16.04
C PRO A 138 -7.19 14.66 16.22
N ARG A 139 -7.93 13.59 15.89
CA ARG A 139 -9.39 13.58 15.88
C ARG A 139 -9.97 12.71 17.00
N ASP A 140 -11.14 13.11 17.47
CA ASP A 140 -11.98 12.29 18.34
C ASP A 140 -12.91 11.40 17.50
N TRP A 141 -12.92 10.11 17.79
CA TRP A 141 -13.69 9.10 17.06
C TRP A 141 -14.84 8.51 17.90
N LEU A 142 -15.17 9.11 19.06
CA LEU A 142 -16.16 8.57 20.00
C LEU A 142 -17.54 8.37 19.39
N SER A 143 -17.99 9.28 18.53
CA SER A 143 -19.30 9.24 17.90
C SER A 143 -19.26 8.81 16.42
N THR A 144 -18.16 8.20 15.98
CA THR A 144 -17.93 7.85 14.59
C THR A 144 -18.27 6.38 14.36
N SER A 145 -19.11 6.09 13.36
CA SER A 145 -19.38 4.72 12.91
C SER A 145 -18.18 4.12 12.15
N ILE A 146 -18.20 2.81 11.97
CA ILE A 146 -17.19 2.12 11.14
C ILE A 146 -17.19 2.66 9.73
N GLU A 147 -18.38 2.85 9.14
CA GLU A 147 -18.56 3.35 7.76
C GLU A 147 -18.03 4.79 7.61
N GLU A 148 -18.31 5.65 8.58
CA GLU A 148 -17.80 7.03 8.60
C GLU A 148 -16.27 7.07 8.73
N PHE A 149 -15.71 6.18 9.55
CA PHE A 149 -14.26 6.07 9.69
C PHE A 149 -13.60 5.58 8.40
N ILE A 150 -14.16 4.55 7.75
CA ILE A 150 -13.69 4.07 6.45
C ILE A 150 -13.71 5.18 5.41
N ALA A 151 -14.80 5.96 5.36
CA ALA A 151 -14.91 7.11 4.46
C ALA A 151 -13.85 8.19 4.75
N ALA A 152 -13.51 8.43 6.02
CA ALA A 152 -12.48 9.38 6.41
C ALA A 152 -11.07 8.93 5.97
N VAL A 153 -10.75 7.65 6.12
CA VAL A 153 -9.48 7.08 5.64
C VAL A 153 -9.38 7.14 4.11
N ASP A 154 -10.45 6.77 3.41
CA ASP A 154 -10.52 6.86 1.94
C ASP A 154 -10.31 8.30 1.46
N ALA A 155 -11.00 9.26 2.07
CA ALA A 155 -10.87 10.68 1.73
C ALA A 155 -9.45 11.20 1.99
N TYR A 156 -8.81 10.76 3.08
CA TYR A 156 -7.41 11.11 3.37
C TYR A 156 -6.46 10.61 2.28
N ILE A 157 -6.60 9.36 1.83
CA ILE A 157 -5.72 8.78 0.80
C ILE A 157 -5.89 9.51 -0.53
N ARG A 158 -7.13 9.85 -0.92
CA ARG A 158 -7.40 10.67 -2.11
C ARG A 158 -6.75 12.05 -2.01
N TRP A 159 -6.93 12.74 -0.89
CA TRP A 159 -6.28 14.02 -0.63
C TRP A 159 -4.74 13.88 -0.64
N TYR A 160 -4.20 12.81 -0.05
CA TYR A 160 -2.76 12.53 -0.04
C TYR A 160 -2.20 12.43 -1.46
N ASN A 161 -2.87 11.70 -2.34
CA ASN A 161 -2.45 11.55 -3.72
C ASN A 161 -2.61 12.84 -4.53
N GLU A 162 -3.73 13.57 -4.35
CA GLU A 162 -4.13 14.67 -5.21
C GLU A 162 -3.57 16.03 -4.76
N SER A 163 -3.44 16.24 -3.45
CA SER A 163 -3.24 17.58 -2.89
C SER A 163 -2.11 17.70 -1.88
N ARG A 164 -1.77 16.61 -1.16
CA ARG A 164 -0.75 16.69 -0.12
C ARG A 164 0.63 16.94 -0.71
N ILE A 165 1.19 18.12 -0.44
CA ILE A 165 2.53 18.50 -0.90
C ILE A 165 3.63 17.71 -0.17
N LYS A 166 4.64 17.29 -0.94
CA LYS A 166 5.84 16.60 -0.46
C LYS A 166 7.08 17.37 -0.88
N ALA A 167 7.97 17.66 0.07
CA ALA A 167 9.23 18.35 -0.22
C ALA A 167 10.09 17.56 -1.23
N SER A 168 10.11 16.23 -1.11
CA SER A 168 10.83 15.35 -2.04
C SER A 168 10.34 15.39 -3.49
N LEU A 169 9.13 15.92 -3.72
CA LEU A 169 8.53 16.06 -5.05
C LEU A 169 8.48 17.53 -5.52
N GLY A 170 9.35 18.37 -4.98
CA GLY A 170 9.40 19.78 -5.31
C GLY A 170 8.13 20.52 -4.90
N LEU A 171 7.62 20.26 -3.69
CA LEU A 171 6.39 20.85 -3.13
C LEU A 171 5.14 20.55 -3.97
N ARG A 172 5.04 19.35 -4.49
CA ARG A 172 3.87 18.86 -5.26
C ARG A 172 3.28 17.62 -4.60
N SER A 173 2.01 17.36 -4.90
CA SER A 173 1.42 16.05 -4.58
C SER A 173 1.92 14.98 -5.55
N PRO A 174 1.79 13.68 -5.23
CA PRO A 174 2.15 12.61 -6.15
C PRO A 174 1.51 12.74 -7.53
N ILE A 175 0.21 13.02 -7.61
CA ILE A 175 -0.50 13.19 -8.88
C ILE A 175 0.00 14.42 -9.65
N GLN A 176 0.19 15.56 -8.97
CA GLN A 176 0.73 16.76 -9.61
C GLN A 176 2.15 16.53 -10.14
N TYR A 177 2.96 15.80 -9.39
CA TYR A 177 4.32 15.45 -9.81
C TYR A 177 4.32 14.60 -11.08
N ARG A 178 3.48 13.55 -11.15
CA ARG A 178 3.32 12.71 -12.35
C ARG A 178 2.83 13.53 -13.56
N LYS A 179 1.81 14.35 -13.38
CA LYS A 179 1.28 15.23 -14.47
C LYS A 179 2.36 16.16 -15.02
N ASN A 180 3.20 16.74 -14.16
CA ASN A 180 4.30 17.60 -14.59
C ASN A 180 5.39 16.88 -15.39
N LEU A 181 5.53 15.57 -15.18
CA LEU A 181 6.44 14.70 -15.94
C LEU A 181 5.79 14.14 -17.21
N GLY A 182 4.52 14.47 -17.50
CA GLY A 182 3.78 13.91 -18.62
C GLY A 182 3.39 12.42 -18.42
N ILE A 183 3.35 11.97 -17.16
CA ILE A 183 3.00 10.59 -16.79
C ILE A 183 1.50 10.57 -16.45
N ALA A 184 0.77 9.57 -16.97
CA ALA A 184 -0.60 9.33 -16.57
C ALA A 184 -0.66 8.95 -15.07
N ALA A 185 -1.61 9.52 -14.36
CA ALA A 185 -1.81 9.29 -12.93
C ALA A 185 -3.22 8.70 -12.67
#